data_1e5ec6d0757c6469ab0bf5b5b5824e64
#
_entry.id   1e5ec6d0757c6469ab0bf5b5b5824e64
#
_cell.length_a   1.000
_cell.length_b   1.000
_cell.length_c   1.000
_cell.angle_alpha   90.00
_cell.angle_beta   90.00
_cell.angle_gamma   90.00
#
_symmetry.space_group_name_H-M   'P 1'
#
loop_
_entity.id
_entity.type
_entity.pdbx_description
1 polymer ?
#
loop_
_entity_poly.entity_id
_entity_poly.type
_entity_poly.pdbx_seq_one_letter_code
_entity_poly.pdbx_strand_id
1 'polypeptide(L)'
;CGAKVWGQGVQNLLAMYPEAPVLGLSATAIRYLDNQRDMSDELFDGNVASEMTLGEAIVRGILNPRKYVLSVFSYEKDLEKYQRRVRAAKNKAVRDEGEKQLDALRRALAQADGLDEIFRKHMKNRAGKYIVFCANYEHMTEMIGKAPEWFAKVDQNPHIYTVYSDDPAASEAFEGFKTDESGHLKLLYCIDMLNEGVHVENVDGVVLLRPTVSPIIYKQQIGRALSASTKKDAVIFDVVLNIENLYSIGTIEEEMQIAASYYHFIGREEEIVHEHFKVIDEVRDCRALFARLNETLTASWDRMYECASRYYQEHGDLEVPVRYQTEEGYGLGQWILTQRRVRAGEKYGVLSEERIQELNRIGMVWGNYRDLVWERYYREAKNYYEEHGDLNTSVNTVTDSGLRLGSWICQLRTYKKSGIQRGYLTEERVKALDEIGMIWD
;
A
#
# COMPACT_ATOMS: atom_id res chain seq x y z
N CYS A 1 -17.26 0.73 -13.69
CA CYS A 1 -17.15 1.48 -14.95
C CYS A 1 -15.85 1.23 -15.72
N GLY A 2 -14.75 0.89 -15.08
CA GLY A 2 -13.44 0.69 -15.74
C GLY A 2 -13.15 -0.70 -16.31
N ALA A 3 -14.05 -1.67 -16.23
CA ALA A 3 -13.86 -2.96 -16.87
C ALA A 3 -14.07 -2.86 -18.39
N LYS A 4 -13.23 -3.52 -19.20
CA LYS A 4 -13.25 -3.40 -20.67
C LYS A 4 -14.64 -3.62 -21.30
N VAL A 5 -15.46 -4.50 -20.75
CA VAL A 5 -16.80 -4.80 -21.27
C VAL A 5 -17.86 -3.86 -20.68
N TRP A 6 -17.87 -3.67 -19.36
CA TRP A 6 -18.84 -2.79 -18.69
C TRP A 6 -18.54 -1.31 -18.90
N GLY A 7 -17.26 -0.94 -18.99
CA GLY A 7 -16.83 0.44 -19.23
C GLY A 7 -17.33 0.96 -20.56
N GLN A 8 -17.27 0.16 -21.62
CA GLN A 8 -17.76 0.55 -22.94
C GLN A 8 -19.29 0.80 -22.92
N GLY A 9 -20.05 -0.03 -22.20
CA GLY A 9 -21.51 0.17 -22.06
C GLY A 9 -21.85 1.47 -21.33
N VAL A 10 -21.12 1.79 -20.26
CA VAL A 10 -21.29 3.06 -19.52
C VAL A 10 -20.89 4.26 -20.37
N GLN A 11 -19.76 4.19 -21.09
CA GLN A 11 -19.32 5.26 -21.99
C GLN A 11 -20.34 5.50 -23.12
N ASN A 12 -20.91 4.44 -23.72
CA ASN A 12 -21.94 4.55 -24.71
C ASN A 12 -23.19 5.22 -24.13
N LEU A 13 -23.59 4.86 -22.89
CA LEU A 13 -24.75 5.48 -22.23
C LEU A 13 -24.49 6.96 -21.96
N LEU A 14 -23.33 7.33 -21.46
CA LEU A 14 -22.97 8.74 -21.24
C LEU A 14 -22.92 9.54 -22.52
N ALA A 15 -22.44 8.94 -23.61
CA ALA A 15 -22.42 9.58 -24.92
C ALA A 15 -23.84 9.78 -25.50
N MET A 16 -24.83 8.95 -25.12
CA MET A 16 -26.23 9.13 -25.53
C MET A 16 -26.94 10.27 -24.77
N TYR A 17 -26.43 10.61 -23.57
CA TYR A 17 -27.05 11.62 -22.70
C TYR A 17 -25.99 12.61 -22.18
N PRO A 18 -25.35 13.42 -23.05
CA PRO A 18 -24.22 14.25 -22.70
C PRO A 18 -24.55 15.36 -21.68
N GLU A 19 -25.80 15.77 -21.58
CA GLU A 19 -26.27 16.81 -20.65
C GLU A 19 -26.79 16.24 -19.32
N ALA A 20 -26.80 14.91 -19.16
CA ALA A 20 -27.29 14.32 -17.92
C ALA A 20 -26.21 14.47 -16.79
N PRO A 21 -26.60 14.95 -15.59
CA PRO A 21 -25.69 14.98 -14.47
C PRO A 21 -25.30 13.56 -14.06
N VAL A 22 -24.00 13.33 -13.87
CA VAL A 22 -23.45 12.03 -13.51
C VAL A 22 -22.83 12.09 -12.12
N LEU A 23 -23.21 11.16 -11.24
CA LEU A 23 -22.61 10.99 -9.92
C LEU A 23 -21.94 9.60 -9.85
N GLY A 24 -20.64 9.58 -9.59
CA GLY A 24 -19.89 8.36 -9.30
C GLY A 24 -19.80 8.12 -7.80
N LEU A 25 -20.09 6.88 -7.37
CA LEU A 25 -19.88 6.44 -5.99
C LEU A 25 -18.88 5.28 -6.01
N SER A 26 -17.80 5.43 -5.27
CA SER A 26 -16.77 4.40 -5.15
C SER A 26 -16.17 4.39 -3.75
N ALA A 27 -15.84 3.21 -3.23
CA ALA A 27 -15.05 3.09 -2.01
C ALA A 27 -13.58 3.49 -2.23
N THR A 28 -13.11 3.46 -3.50
CA THR A 28 -11.78 3.91 -3.92
C THR A 28 -11.85 4.40 -5.36
N ALA A 29 -11.36 5.60 -5.61
CA ALA A 29 -11.28 6.16 -6.97
C ALA A 29 -10.19 5.45 -7.79
N ILE A 30 -9.13 4.95 -7.16
CA ILE A 30 -7.96 4.34 -7.81
C ILE A 30 -8.16 2.83 -7.99
N ARG A 31 -8.02 2.35 -9.23
CA ARG A 31 -8.06 0.92 -9.57
C ARG A 31 -6.66 0.32 -9.59
N TYR A 32 -6.25 -0.31 -8.49
CA TYR A 32 -4.91 -0.87 -8.34
C TYR A 32 -4.61 -2.09 -9.21
N LEU A 33 -5.63 -2.88 -9.54
CA LEU A 33 -5.48 -4.06 -10.41
C LEU A 33 -5.40 -3.70 -11.91
N ASP A 34 -5.62 -2.44 -12.27
CA ASP A 34 -5.68 -1.96 -13.64
C ASP A 34 -4.72 -0.77 -13.84
N ASN A 35 -3.44 -0.98 -13.58
CA ASN A 35 -2.35 0.00 -13.73
C ASN A 35 -2.53 1.30 -12.92
N GLN A 36 -3.15 1.23 -11.74
CA GLN A 36 -3.38 2.38 -10.86
C GLN A 36 -4.20 3.51 -11.52
N ARG A 37 -5.13 3.18 -12.38
CA ARG A 37 -6.01 4.16 -13.03
C ARG A 37 -6.84 4.91 -11.99
N ASP A 38 -6.81 6.23 -12.05
CA ASP A 38 -7.68 7.08 -11.26
C ASP A 38 -9.00 7.32 -12.02
N MET A 39 -10.09 6.78 -11.45
CA MET A 39 -11.41 6.88 -12.06
C MET A 39 -12.04 8.26 -11.87
N SER A 40 -11.59 9.05 -10.90
CA SER A 40 -12.03 10.43 -10.72
C SER A 40 -11.48 11.31 -11.84
N ASP A 41 -10.21 11.13 -12.19
CA ASP A 41 -9.59 11.86 -13.30
C ASP A 41 -10.20 11.44 -14.65
N GLU A 42 -10.33 10.12 -14.87
CA GLU A 42 -10.77 9.59 -16.17
C GLU A 42 -12.24 9.84 -16.50
N LEU A 43 -13.13 9.88 -15.51
CA LEU A 43 -14.57 9.99 -15.71
C LEU A 43 -15.18 11.32 -15.29
N PHE A 44 -14.46 12.07 -14.44
CA PHE A 44 -15.00 13.28 -13.80
C PHE A 44 -14.03 14.46 -13.81
N ASP A 45 -12.95 14.40 -14.61
CA ASP A 45 -11.92 15.45 -14.69
C ASP A 45 -11.36 15.87 -13.32
N GLY A 46 -11.18 14.90 -12.43
CA GLY A 46 -10.70 15.12 -11.07
C GLY A 46 -11.73 15.77 -10.12
N ASN A 47 -12.99 15.94 -10.54
CA ASN A 47 -14.03 16.51 -9.68
C ASN A 47 -14.50 15.50 -8.64
N VAL A 48 -14.06 15.66 -7.41
CA VAL A 48 -14.50 14.87 -6.25
C VAL A 48 -15.41 15.72 -5.38
N ALA A 49 -16.71 15.41 -5.37
CA ALA A 49 -17.70 16.15 -4.61
C ALA A 49 -17.60 15.94 -3.10
N SER A 50 -17.20 14.76 -2.66
CA SER A 50 -16.99 14.41 -1.26
C SER A 50 -16.10 13.18 -1.14
N GLU A 51 -15.18 13.21 -0.21
CA GLU A 51 -14.35 12.07 0.18
C GLU A 51 -14.45 11.86 1.69
N MET A 52 -14.51 10.60 2.12
CA MET A 52 -14.51 10.22 3.52
C MET A 52 -13.56 9.06 3.72
N THR A 53 -12.59 9.22 4.60
CA THR A 53 -11.67 8.14 4.96
C THR A 53 -12.35 7.12 5.87
N LEU A 54 -11.75 5.93 6.00
CA LEU A 54 -12.24 4.91 6.92
C LEU A 54 -12.17 5.40 8.38
N GLY A 55 -11.07 6.07 8.75
CA GLY A 55 -10.88 6.67 10.07
C GLY A 55 -11.92 7.74 10.35
N GLU A 56 -12.23 8.61 9.39
CA GLU A 56 -13.28 9.62 9.53
C GLU A 56 -14.67 8.97 9.72
N ALA A 57 -15.01 7.94 8.94
CA ALA A 57 -16.28 7.24 9.09
C ALA A 57 -16.44 6.60 10.47
N ILE A 58 -15.34 6.13 11.07
CA ILE A 58 -15.33 5.63 12.45
C ILE A 58 -15.50 6.79 13.44
N VAL A 59 -14.74 7.87 13.31
CA VAL A 59 -14.84 9.05 14.20
C VAL A 59 -16.27 9.59 14.25
N ARG A 60 -16.93 9.68 13.11
CA ARG A 60 -18.33 10.16 13.00
C ARG A 60 -19.39 9.13 13.42
N GLY A 61 -19.00 7.93 13.83
CA GLY A 61 -19.94 6.88 14.22
C GLY A 61 -20.76 6.29 13.07
N ILE A 62 -20.40 6.57 11.81
CA ILE A 62 -21.01 5.95 10.63
C ILE A 62 -20.64 4.47 10.58
N LEU A 63 -19.37 4.16 10.94
CA LEU A 63 -18.89 2.81 11.18
C LEU A 63 -18.57 2.65 12.66
N ASN A 64 -19.09 1.60 13.29
CA ASN A 64 -18.76 1.32 14.67
C ASN A 64 -17.34 0.77 14.79
N PRO A 65 -16.51 1.32 15.70
CA PRO A 65 -15.21 0.74 15.99
C PRO A 65 -15.40 -0.66 16.58
N ARG A 66 -14.66 -1.61 16.04
CA ARG A 66 -14.69 -2.99 16.52
C ARG A 66 -13.43 -3.27 17.34
N LYS A 67 -13.45 -4.35 18.09
CA LYS A 67 -12.24 -4.85 18.70
C LYS A 67 -11.31 -5.38 17.61
N TYR A 68 -10.13 -4.83 17.53
CA TYR A 68 -9.11 -5.21 16.56
C TYR A 68 -7.98 -5.95 17.26
N VAL A 69 -7.65 -7.14 16.77
CA VAL A 69 -6.61 -8.00 17.34
C VAL A 69 -5.56 -8.25 16.28
N LEU A 70 -4.35 -7.74 16.51
CA LEU A 70 -3.19 -7.96 15.66
C LEU A 70 -2.39 -9.16 16.15
N SER A 71 -2.06 -10.07 15.25
CA SER A 71 -1.23 -11.23 15.51
C SER A 71 -0.34 -11.61 14.31
N VAL A 72 0.63 -12.49 14.54
CA VAL A 72 1.54 -13.01 13.50
C VAL A 72 1.37 -14.53 13.41
N PHE A 73 1.26 -15.04 12.20
CA PHE A 73 1.13 -16.47 11.96
C PHE A 73 2.46 -17.19 11.72
N SER A 74 3.29 -16.65 10.82
CA SER A 74 4.57 -17.26 10.45
C SER A 74 5.65 -16.20 10.35
N TYR A 75 6.79 -16.48 10.94
CA TYR A 75 7.91 -15.54 11.01
C TYR A 75 9.28 -16.18 10.72
N GLU A 76 9.34 -17.50 10.56
CA GLU A 76 10.61 -18.22 10.41
C GLU A 76 11.34 -17.78 9.14
N LYS A 77 10.62 -17.73 8.00
CA LYS A 77 11.18 -17.31 6.70
C LYS A 77 11.67 -15.86 6.74
N ASP A 78 10.93 -15.00 7.45
CA ASP A 78 11.31 -13.61 7.61
C ASP A 78 12.55 -13.47 8.49
N LEU A 79 12.62 -14.19 9.60
CA LEU A 79 13.81 -14.21 10.44
C LEU A 79 15.05 -14.66 9.65
N GLU A 80 14.93 -15.69 8.80
CA GLU A 80 16.02 -16.14 7.93
C GLU A 80 16.41 -15.05 6.91
N LYS A 81 15.44 -14.35 6.32
CA LYS A 81 15.66 -13.22 5.42
C LYS A 81 16.44 -12.11 6.13
N TYR A 82 16.00 -11.71 7.33
CA TYR A 82 16.66 -10.68 8.11
C TYR A 82 18.03 -11.13 8.62
N GLN A 83 18.20 -12.39 8.98
CA GLN A 83 19.52 -12.95 9.34
C GLN A 83 20.49 -12.85 8.16
N ARG A 84 20.06 -13.13 6.94
CA ARG A 84 20.90 -12.93 5.73
C ARG A 84 21.25 -11.46 5.55
N ARG A 85 20.30 -10.54 5.72
CA ARG A 85 20.54 -9.08 5.63
C ARG A 85 21.54 -8.60 6.68
N VAL A 86 21.40 -9.03 7.93
CA VAL A 86 22.34 -8.71 9.03
C VAL A 86 23.76 -9.19 8.68
N ARG A 87 23.91 -10.44 8.26
CA ARG A 87 25.22 -11.00 7.87
C ARG A 87 25.85 -10.30 6.67
N ALA A 88 25.02 -9.82 5.73
CA ALA A 88 25.47 -9.09 4.55
C ALA A 88 25.85 -7.62 4.82
N ALA A 89 25.56 -7.09 6.02
CA ALA A 89 25.91 -5.73 6.38
C ALA A 89 27.44 -5.55 6.41
N LYS A 90 27.95 -4.61 5.60
CA LYS A 90 29.38 -4.35 5.46
C LYS A 90 29.97 -3.73 6.75
N ASN A 91 29.20 -2.87 7.44
CA ASN A 91 29.64 -2.23 8.68
C ASN A 91 29.51 -3.20 9.85
N LYS A 92 30.62 -3.42 10.57
CA LYS A 92 30.69 -4.33 11.72
C LYS A 92 29.74 -3.90 12.86
N ALA A 93 29.67 -2.62 13.21
CA ALA A 93 28.79 -2.13 14.27
C ALA A 93 27.31 -2.35 13.94
N VAL A 94 26.90 -2.13 12.67
CA VAL A 94 25.54 -2.42 12.18
C VAL A 94 25.23 -3.91 12.27
N ARG A 95 26.21 -4.76 11.94
CA ARG A 95 26.04 -6.21 12.01
C ARG A 95 25.89 -6.70 13.43
N ASP A 96 26.79 -6.28 14.33
CA ASP A 96 26.78 -6.68 15.74
C ASP A 96 25.49 -6.21 16.45
N GLU A 97 25.01 -5.01 16.16
CA GLU A 97 23.75 -4.49 16.69
C GLU A 97 22.54 -5.21 16.07
N GLY A 98 22.56 -5.44 14.76
CA GLY A 98 21.51 -6.19 14.05
C GLY A 98 21.36 -7.62 14.56
N GLU A 99 22.46 -8.31 14.89
CA GLU A 99 22.42 -9.66 15.51
C GLU A 99 21.75 -9.63 16.88
N LYS A 100 22.08 -8.67 17.74
CA LYS A 100 21.43 -8.52 19.06
C LYS A 100 19.92 -8.28 18.93
N GLN A 101 19.53 -7.39 18.03
CA GLN A 101 18.12 -7.06 17.78
C GLN A 101 17.37 -8.24 17.18
N LEU A 102 17.97 -8.99 16.26
CA LEU A 102 17.39 -10.19 15.68
C LEU A 102 17.16 -11.29 16.72
N ASP A 103 18.11 -11.49 17.63
CA ASP A 103 17.98 -12.45 18.72
C ASP A 103 16.92 -12.03 19.74
N ALA A 104 16.80 -10.73 20.03
CA ALA A 104 15.72 -10.21 20.86
C ALA A 104 14.35 -10.42 20.20
N LEU A 105 14.24 -10.16 18.90
CA LEU A 105 13.02 -10.39 18.12
C LEU A 105 12.63 -11.88 18.11
N ARG A 106 13.58 -12.80 17.92
CA ARG A 106 13.32 -14.25 17.99
C ARG A 106 12.73 -14.66 19.34
N ARG A 107 13.32 -14.17 20.42
CA ARG A 107 12.83 -14.48 21.78
C ARG A 107 11.42 -13.93 22.01
N ALA A 108 11.14 -12.71 21.56
CA ALA A 108 9.83 -12.11 21.69
C ALA A 108 8.76 -12.89 20.89
N LEU A 109 9.08 -13.29 19.64
CA LEU A 109 8.18 -14.09 18.80
C LEU A 109 7.93 -15.49 19.39
N ALA A 110 8.95 -16.12 19.96
CA ALA A 110 8.81 -17.42 20.61
C ALA A 110 7.99 -17.37 21.92
N GLN A 111 7.87 -16.17 22.53
CA GLN A 111 7.05 -15.96 23.73
C GLN A 111 5.65 -15.43 23.42
N ALA A 112 5.39 -15.01 22.17
CA ALA A 112 4.07 -14.56 21.76
C ALA A 112 3.08 -15.74 21.78
N ASP A 113 1.82 -15.45 22.11
CA ASP A 113 0.77 -16.44 22.06
C ASP A 113 0.55 -16.93 20.63
N GLY A 114 0.37 -18.24 20.46
CA GLY A 114 -0.05 -18.83 19.20
C GLY A 114 -1.47 -18.44 18.82
N LEU A 115 -1.84 -18.61 17.55
CA LEU A 115 -3.17 -18.26 17.06
C LEU A 115 -4.29 -19.01 17.77
N ASP A 116 -4.06 -20.24 18.20
CA ASP A 116 -5.00 -21.05 18.98
C ASP A 116 -5.37 -20.38 20.32
N GLU A 117 -4.38 -19.81 20.99
CA GLU A 117 -4.59 -19.08 22.24
C GLU A 117 -5.24 -17.72 22.00
N ILE A 118 -4.84 -17.00 20.95
CA ILE A 118 -5.41 -15.72 20.57
C ILE A 118 -6.90 -15.88 20.20
N PHE A 119 -7.27 -16.86 19.40
CA PHE A 119 -8.66 -17.13 19.09
C PHE A 119 -9.45 -17.53 20.34
N ARG A 120 -8.89 -18.39 21.21
CA ARG A 120 -9.52 -18.73 22.50
C ARG A 120 -9.81 -17.51 23.37
N LYS A 121 -8.87 -16.57 23.45
CA LYS A 121 -9.01 -15.33 24.25
C LYS A 121 -10.08 -14.40 23.70
N HIS A 122 -10.19 -14.29 22.38
CA HIS A 122 -10.93 -13.23 21.74
C HIS A 122 -12.23 -13.66 21.05
N MET A 123 -12.39 -14.93 20.69
CA MET A 123 -13.64 -15.50 20.19
C MET A 123 -14.53 -15.90 21.36
N LYS A 124 -15.36 -14.97 21.85
CA LYS A 124 -16.22 -15.21 23.01
C LYS A 124 -17.36 -16.19 22.71
N ASN A 125 -17.92 -16.11 21.50
CA ASN A 125 -18.99 -16.98 21.05
C ASN A 125 -18.38 -18.20 20.36
N ARG A 126 -18.40 -19.37 21.02
CA ARG A 126 -17.88 -20.62 20.47
C ARG A 126 -18.69 -21.16 19.28
N ALA A 127 -19.97 -20.80 19.20
CA ALA A 127 -20.84 -21.09 18.07
C ALA A 127 -20.97 -19.89 17.11
N GLY A 128 -19.98 -18.99 17.12
CA GLY A 128 -19.95 -17.76 16.33
C GLY A 128 -19.77 -18.00 14.85
N LYS A 129 -20.09 -16.98 14.05
CA LYS A 129 -19.89 -16.93 12.60
C LYS A 129 -18.75 -15.98 12.28
N TYR A 130 -17.72 -16.48 11.60
CA TYR A 130 -16.56 -15.69 11.21
C TYR A 130 -16.29 -15.83 9.72
N ILE A 131 -15.95 -14.69 9.09
CA ILE A 131 -15.52 -14.65 7.68
C ILE A 131 -14.00 -14.62 7.64
N VAL A 132 -13.39 -15.49 6.86
CA VAL A 132 -11.94 -15.67 6.74
C VAL A 132 -11.51 -15.25 5.33
N PHE A 133 -10.82 -14.13 5.22
CA PHE A 133 -10.35 -13.60 3.94
C PHE A 133 -9.01 -14.23 3.55
N CYS A 134 -8.96 -14.83 2.37
CA CYS A 134 -7.76 -15.44 1.79
C CYS A 134 -7.31 -14.73 0.51
N ALA A 135 -6.02 -14.87 0.15
CA ALA A 135 -5.44 -14.21 -1.00
C ALA A 135 -5.81 -14.84 -2.35
N ASN A 136 -5.81 -16.16 -2.39
CA ASN A 136 -6.11 -16.99 -3.57
C ASN A 136 -6.50 -18.41 -3.15
N TYR A 137 -6.82 -19.27 -4.12
CA TYR A 137 -7.28 -20.62 -3.87
C TYR A 137 -6.23 -21.52 -3.16
N GLU A 138 -4.97 -21.46 -3.56
CA GLU A 138 -3.89 -22.21 -2.90
C GLU A 138 -3.74 -21.82 -1.44
N HIS A 139 -3.70 -20.51 -1.19
CA HIS A 139 -3.63 -19.97 0.17
C HIS A 139 -4.87 -20.38 1.00
N MET A 140 -6.06 -20.29 0.43
CA MET A 140 -7.29 -20.71 1.11
C MET A 140 -7.21 -22.20 1.51
N THR A 141 -6.77 -23.06 0.61
CA THR A 141 -6.62 -24.50 0.87
C THR A 141 -5.59 -24.78 1.97
N GLU A 142 -4.46 -24.09 1.94
CA GLU A 142 -3.43 -24.16 2.99
C GLU A 142 -4.00 -23.74 4.35
N MET A 143 -4.72 -22.61 4.41
CA MET A 143 -5.27 -22.07 5.65
C MET A 143 -6.41 -22.95 6.22
N ILE A 144 -7.23 -23.53 5.36
CA ILE A 144 -8.22 -24.54 5.77
C ILE A 144 -7.52 -25.75 6.42
N GLY A 145 -6.39 -26.20 5.88
CA GLY A 145 -5.60 -27.27 6.46
C GLY A 145 -5.05 -26.95 7.87
N LYS A 146 -4.91 -25.66 8.21
CA LYS A 146 -4.49 -25.17 9.54
C LYS A 146 -5.65 -24.97 10.52
N ALA A 147 -6.88 -24.91 10.03
CA ALA A 147 -8.05 -24.65 10.88
C ALA A 147 -8.18 -25.60 12.08
N PRO A 148 -7.92 -26.93 11.96
CA PRO A 148 -7.99 -27.84 13.11
C PRO A 148 -6.99 -27.49 14.23
N GLU A 149 -5.82 -26.94 13.88
CA GLU A 149 -4.82 -26.49 14.85
C GLU A 149 -5.22 -25.15 15.49
N TRP A 150 -5.60 -24.19 14.68
CA TRP A 150 -5.85 -22.81 15.13
C TRP A 150 -7.11 -22.66 15.97
N PHE A 151 -8.16 -23.40 15.65
CA PHE A 151 -9.46 -23.27 16.31
C PHE A 151 -9.74 -24.36 17.35
N ALA A 152 -8.82 -25.32 17.56
CA ALA A 152 -9.01 -26.45 18.48
C ALA A 152 -9.44 -26.05 19.90
N LYS A 153 -8.94 -24.91 20.40
CA LYS A 153 -9.28 -24.38 21.74
C LYS A 153 -10.61 -23.64 21.77
N VAL A 154 -11.19 -23.32 20.62
CA VAL A 154 -12.51 -22.71 20.47
C VAL A 154 -13.56 -23.78 20.18
N ASP A 155 -13.34 -24.56 19.12
CA ASP A 155 -14.16 -25.69 18.71
C ASP A 155 -13.28 -26.72 18.01
N GLN A 156 -13.39 -27.99 18.41
CA GLN A 156 -12.61 -29.07 17.82
C GLN A 156 -13.11 -29.50 16.43
N ASN A 157 -14.37 -29.19 16.10
CA ASN A 157 -15.00 -29.54 14.83
C ASN A 157 -15.72 -28.32 14.22
N PRO A 158 -15.01 -27.27 13.83
CA PRO A 158 -15.63 -26.11 13.21
C PRO A 158 -16.26 -26.47 11.86
N HIS A 159 -17.40 -25.89 11.55
CA HIS A 159 -18.00 -25.99 10.23
C HIS A 159 -17.30 -25.04 9.27
N ILE A 160 -16.79 -25.57 8.17
CA ILE A 160 -16.03 -24.83 7.16
C ILE A 160 -16.86 -24.69 5.90
N TYR A 161 -17.01 -23.47 5.44
CA TYR A 161 -17.66 -23.08 4.20
C TYR A 161 -16.64 -22.36 3.31
N THR A 162 -16.73 -22.55 1.99
CA THR A 162 -15.83 -21.91 1.03
C THR A 162 -16.61 -21.18 -0.04
N VAL A 163 -16.16 -19.96 -0.39
CA VAL A 163 -16.78 -19.13 -1.42
C VAL A 163 -15.71 -18.43 -2.25
N TYR A 164 -15.67 -18.72 -3.55
CA TYR A 164 -14.78 -18.06 -4.51
C TYR A 164 -15.43 -17.95 -5.92
N SER A 165 -14.92 -17.10 -6.80
CA SER A 165 -15.62 -16.65 -8.02
C SER A 165 -15.99 -17.76 -9.00
N ASP A 166 -15.20 -18.82 -9.09
CA ASP A 166 -15.39 -19.90 -10.07
C ASP A 166 -15.99 -21.18 -9.45
N ASP A 167 -16.50 -21.09 -8.21
CA ASP A 167 -17.11 -22.21 -7.53
C ASP A 167 -18.62 -22.29 -7.81
N PRO A 168 -19.11 -23.31 -8.54
CA PRO A 168 -20.54 -23.46 -8.79
C PRO A 168 -21.35 -23.71 -7.50
N ALA A 169 -20.72 -24.20 -6.43
CA ALA A 169 -21.35 -24.42 -5.12
C ALA A 169 -21.29 -23.20 -4.19
N ALA A 170 -20.69 -22.08 -4.63
CA ALA A 170 -20.49 -20.89 -3.79
C ALA A 170 -21.79 -20.36 -3.17
N SER A 171 -22.87 -20.31 -3.93
CA SER A 171 -24.18 -19.84 -3.45
C SER A 171 -24.77 -20.78 -2.39
N GLU A 172 -24.67 -22.10 -2.58
CA GLU A 172 -25.15 -23.09 -1.62
C GLU A 172 -24.33 -23.05 -0.33
N ALA A 173 -23.01 -22.99 -0.44
CA ALA A 173 -22.09 -22.88 0.70
C ALA A 173 -22.36 -21.58 1.50
N PHE A 174 -22.61 -20.48 0.79
CA PHE A 174 -22.92 -19.20 1.41
C PHE A 174 -24.27 -19.23 2.16
N GLU A 175 -25.32 -19.76 1.57
CA GLU A 175 -26.62 -19.93 2.24
C GLU A 175 -26.52 -20.92 3.40
N GLY A 176 -25.75 -21.99 3.26
CA GLY A 176 -25.45 -22.93 4.35
C GLY A 176 -24.79 -22.22 5.54
N PHE A 177 -23.79 -21.38 5.29
CA PHE A 177 -23.17 -20.57 6.34
C PHE A 177 -24.14 -19.61 7.02
N LYS A 178 -25.01 -18.95 6.26
CA LYS A 178 -25.99 -18.00 6.81
C LYS A 178 -27.01 -18.69 7.70
N THR A 179 -27.48 -19.86 7.27
CA THR A 179 -28.57 -20.58 7.95
C THR A 179 -28.11 -21.59 9.00
N ASP A 180 -26.79 -21.82 9.14
CA ASP A 180 -26.26 -22.73 10.15
C ASP A 180 -26.45 -22.15 11.56
N GLU A 181 -27.33 -22.78 12.34
CA GLU A 181 -27.59 -22.47 13.74
C GLU A 181 -27.05 -23.53 14.72
N SER A 182 -26.14 -24.39 14.24
CA SER A 182 -25.49 -25.39 15.07
C SER A 182 -24.69 -24.81 16.22
N GLY A 183 -24.37 -25.60 17.22
CA GLY A 183 -23.49 -25.20 18.32
C GLY A 183 -22.00 -25.12 17.96
N HIS A 184 -21.64 -25.34 16.70
CA HIS A 184 -20.26 -25.31 16.21
C HIS A 184 -19.83 -23.93 15.76
N LEU A 185 -18.53 -23.66 15.75
CA LEU A 185 -17.92 -22.49 15.12
C LEU A 185 -18.09 -22.56 13.60
N LYS A 186 -18.58 -21.48 12.98
CA LYS A 186 -18.76 -21.41 11.53
C LYS A 186 -17.70 -20.50 10.94
N LEU A 187 -16.94 -21.03 9.98
CA LEU A 187 -15.86 -20.35 9.29
C LEU A 187 -16.17 -20.28 7.79
N LEU A 188 -16.40 -19.09 7.25
CA LEU A 188 -16.58 -18.86 5.83
C LEU A 188 -15.26 -18.37 5.22
N TYR A 189 -14.54 -19.26 4.57
CA TYR A 189 -13.33 -18.90 3.82
C TYR A 189 -13.70 -18.31 2.46
N CYS A 190 -13.19 -17.13 2.15
CA CYS A 190 -13.51 -16.44 0.90
C CYS A 190 -12.30 -15.80 0.23
N ILE A 191 -12.38 -15.71 -1.10
CA ILE A 191 -11.44 -15.02 -1.98
C ILE A 191 -12.24 -13.99 -2.75
N ASP A 192 -11.96 -12.70 -2.57
CA ASP A 192 -12.49 -11.55 -3.33
C ASP A 192 -14.04 -11.47 -3.54
N MET A 193 -14.79 -12.55 -3.39
CA MET A 193 -16.23 -12.63 -3.69
C MET A 193 -17.13 -11.74 -2.81
N LEU A 194 -16.72 -11.46 -1.58
CA LEU A 194 -17.43 -10.50 -0.74
C LEU A 194 -17.16 -9.04 -1.14
N ASN A 195 -16.52 -8.86 -2.31
CA ASN A 195 -16.14 -7.56 -2.84
C ASN A 195 -17.32 -6.77 -3.43
N GLU A 196 -18.45 -7.39 -3.73
CA GLU A 196 -19.60 -6.73 -4.36
C GLU A 196 -20.91 -7.05 -3.62
N GLY A 197 -21.27 -6.16 -2.68
CA GLY A 197 -22.68 -6.08 -2.22
C GLY A 197 -23.22 -7.22 -1.35
N VAL A 198 -22.41 -8.18 -0.93
CA VAL A 198 -22.87 -9.29 -0.08
C VAL A 198 -22.87 -8.84 1.38
N HIS A 199 -24.07 -8.61 1.90
CA HIS A 199 -24.30 -8.34 3.30
C HIS A 199 -24.55 -9.65 4.06
N VAL A 200 -23.76 -9.93 5.10
CA VAL A 200 -23.97 -11.08 6.00
C VAL A 200 -24.36 -10.53 7.36
N GLU A 201 -25.60 -10.74 7.73
CA GLU A 201 -26.07 -10.37 9.06
C GLU A 201 -25.52 -11.34 10.14
N ASN A 202 -25.37 -10.79 11.35
CA ASN A 202 -24.99 -11.59 12.53
C ASN A 202 -23.62 -12.27 12.53
N VAL A 203 -22.64 -11.70 11.84
CA VAL A 203 -21.24 -12.15 11.90
C VAL A 203 -20.61 -11.72 13.22
N ASP A 204 -19.95 -12.62 13.93
CA ASP A 204 -19.25 -12.35 15.19
C ASP A 204 -17.86 -11.74 14.97
N GLY A 205 -17.30 -11.89 13.78
CA GLY A 205 -16.02 -11.27 13.42
C GLY A 205 -15.49 -11.68 12.08
N VAL A 206 -14.31 -11.16 11.76
CA VAL A 206 -13.57 -11.49 10.56
C VAL A 206 -12.14 -11.85 10.90
N VAL A 207 -11.54 -12.71 10.07
CA VAL A 207 -10.14 -13.09 10.14
C VAL A 207 -9.49 -12.72 8.81
N LEU A 208 -8.57 -11.79 8.85
CA LEU A 208 -7.80 -11.36 7.69
C LEU A 208 -6.52 -12.19 7.62
N LEU A 209 -6.43 -13.13 6.69
CA LEU A 209 -5.28 -14.01 6.47
C LEU A 209 -4.54 -13.59 5.19
N ARG A 210 -4.19 -12.34 5.01
CA ARG A 210 -3.56 -11.92 3.78
C ARG A 210 -2.08 -11.62 3.92
N PRO A 211 -1.24 -12.04 2.94
CA PRO A 211 -0.02 -11.31 2.65
C PRO A 211 -0.43 -9.96 2.09
N THR A 212 -0.21 -8.89 2.83
CA THR A 212 -0.67 -7.55 2.48
C THR A 212 -0.05 -7.09 1.20
N VAL A 213 -0.88 -6.65 0.28
CA VAL A 213 -0.41 -6.18 -1.02
C VAL A 213 -0.56 -4.67 -1.14
N SER A 214 -1.59 -4.08 -0.50
CA SER A 214 -1.86 -2.65 -0.63
C SER A 214 -2.63 -2.13 0.57
N PRO A 215 -2.27 -0.96 1.12
CA PRO A 215 -3.02 -0.30 2.19
C PRO A 215 -4.50 -0.10 1.85
N ILE A 216 -4.81 0.07 0.57
CA ILE A 216 -6.17 0.30 0.09
C ILE A 216 -7.00 -0.97 0.09
N ILE A 217 -6.47 -2.09 -0.41
CA ILE A 217 -7.16 -3.39 -0.33
C ILE A 217 -7.41 -3.74 1.14
N TYR A 218 -6.44 -3.48 1.99
CA TYR A 218 -6.54 -3.64 3.43
C TYR A 218 -7.70 -2.82 4.02
N LYS A 219 -7.76 -1.51 3.72
CA LYS A 219 -8.85 -0.62 4.17
C LYS A 219 -10.22 -1.06 3.65
N GLN A 220 -10.30 -1.49 2.39
CA GLN A 220 -11.54 -2.01 1.83
C GLN A 220 -12.04 -3.24 2.58
N GLN A 221 -11.16 -4.15 2.97
CA GLN A 221 -11.53 -5.36 3.71
C GLN A 221 -11.94 -5.05 5.14
N ILE A 222 -11.23 -4.16 5.82
CA ILE A 222 -11.64 -3.67 7.15
C ILE A 222 -12.97 -2.95 7.05
N GLY A 223 -13.16 -2.06 6.08
CA GLY A 223 -14.44 -1.38 5.87
C GLY A 223 -15.61 -2.36 5.69
N ARG A 224 -15.38 -3.45 4.97
CA ARG A 224 -16.38 -4.53 4.81
C ARG A 224 -16.59 -5.32 6.08
N ALA A 225 -15.50 -5.64 6.79
CA ALA A 225 -15.55 -6.27 8.09
C ALA A 225 -16.37 -5.43 9.09
N LEU A 226 -16.19 -4.12 9.06
CA LEU A 226 -16.94 -3.18 9.90
C LEU A 226 -18.40 -3.08 9.49
N SER A 227 -18.72 -3.15 8.21
CA SER A 227 -20.08 -3.08 7.68
C SER A 227 -20.83 -4.41 7.74
N ALA A 228 -20.11 -5.55 7.70
CA ALA A 228 -20.71 -6.89 7.66
C ALA A 228 -21.40 -7.31 8.97
N SER A 229 -21.14 -6.66 10.08
CA SER A 229 -21.72 -7.05 11.37
C SER A 229 -22.51 -5.92 12.01
N THR A 230 -23.75 -6.21 12.39
CA THR A 230 -24.57 -5.34 13.23
C THR A 230 -24.26 -5.51 14.73
N LYS A 231 -23.49 -6.57 15.10
CA LYS A 231 -23.15 -6.86 16.51
C LYS A 231 -22.09 -5.88 17.02
N LYS A 232 -22.34 -5.27 18.17
CA LYS A 232 -21.40 -4.32 18.82
C LYS A 232 -20.05 -4.94 19.23
N ASP A 233 -20.01 -6.25 19.46
CA ASP A 233 -18.84 -6.98 19.97
C ASP A 233 -18.07 -7.77 18.89
N ALA A 234 -18.34 -7.52 17.63
CA ALA A 234 -17.61 -8.19 16.55
C ALA A 234 -16.09 -7.90 16.61
N VAL A 235 -15.28 -8.91 16.28
CA VAL A 235 -13.82 -8.84 16.39
C VAL A 235 -13.21 -8.92 15.00
N ILE A 236 -12.24 -8.05 14.74
CA ILE A 236 -11.37 -8.15 13.56
C ILE A 236 -10.06 -8.77 14.01
N PHE A 237 -9.74 -9.94 13.49
CA PHE A 237 -8.43 -10.55 13.63
C PHE A 237 -7.61 -10.21 12.39
N ASP A 238 -6.55 -9.45 12.56
CA ASP A 238 -5.56 -9.21 11.52
C ASP A 238 -4.37 -10.13 11.78
N VAL A 239 -4.34 -11.21 11.03
CA VAL A 239 -3.29 -12.22 11.13
C VAL A 239 -2.26 -11.96 10.06
N VAL A 240 -1.19 -11.31 10.45
CA VAL A 240 -0.12 -10.92 9.55
C VAL A 240 0.72 -12.14 9.19
N LEU A 241 0.89 -12.39 7.90
CA LEU A 241 1.65 -13.53 7.40
C LEU A 241 3.16 -13.27 7.27
N ASN A 242 3.59 -12.04 7.50
CA ASN A 242 5.00 -11.69 7.60
C ASN A 242 5.21 -10.48 8.52
N ILE A 243 6.41 -10.39 9.08
CA ILE A 243 6.78 -9.34 10.03
C ILE A 243 6.78 -7.94 9.37
N GLU A 244 7.02 -7.85 8.05
CA GLU A 244 7.05 -6.59 7.32
C GLU A 244 5.67 -5.92 7.28
N ASN A 245 4.60 -6.67 7.46
CA ASN A 245 3.21 -6.18 7.43
C ASN A 245 2.68 -5.70 8.79
N LEU A 246 3.50 -5.75 9.85
CA LEU A 246 3.12 -5.28 11.19
C LEU A 246 2.82 -3.76 11.28
N TYR A 247 3.05 -3.01 10.21
CA TYR A 247 2.88 -1.56 10.18
C TYR A 247 1.51 -1.07 9.69
N SER A 248 0.65 -1.95 9.18
CA SER A 248 -0.59 -1.55 8.48
C SER A 248 -1.68 -0.93 9.36
N ILE A 249 -1.63 -1.14 10.67
CA ILE A 249 -2.61 -0.59 11.64
C ILE A 249 -2.51 0.91 11.83
N GLY A 250 -1.28 1.47 11.81
CA GLY A 250 -1.07 2.90 12.06
C GLY A 250 -1.90 3.80 11.17
N THR A 251 -2.21 3.34 9.96
CA THR A 251 -2.92 4.14 8.97
C THR A 251 -4.36 4.49 9.37
N ILE A 252 -5.10 3.58 10.02
CA ILE A 252 -6.49 3.86 10.45
C ILE A 252 -6.48 4.74 11.69
N GLU A 253 -5.59 4.49 12.63
CA GLU A 253 -5.42 5.33 13.82
C GLU A 253 -5.00 6.75 13.44
N GLU A 254 -4.08 6.91 12.48
CA GLU A 254 -3.68 8.21 11.94
C GLU A 254 -4.85 8.93 11.25
N GLU A 255 -5.63 8.24 10.42
CA GLU A 255 -6.83 8.82 9.80
C GLU A 255 -7.85 9.27 10.85
N MET A 256 -8.05 8.51 11.91
CA MET A 256 -8.93 8.89 13.01
C MET A 256 -8.40 10.13 13.74
N GLN A 257 -7.10 10.19 14.02
CA GLN A 257 -6.49 11.36 14.68
C GLN A 257 -6.59 12.61 13.80
N ILE A 258 -6.35 12.49 12.51
CA ILE A 258 -6.50 13.59 11.56
C ILE A 258 -7.97 14.07 11.53
N ALA A 259 -8.91 13.14 11.41
CA ALA A 259 -10.33 13.46 11.38
C ALA A 259 -10.79 14.11 12.70
N ALA A 260 -10.47 13.55 13.85
CA ALA A 260 -10.82 14.12 15.14
C ALA A 260 -10.22 15.53 15.32
N SER A 261 -8.93 15.71 14.97
CA SER A 261 -8.27 17.02 15.02
C SER A 261 -8.93 18.04 14.09
N TYR A 262 -9.36 17.63 12.91
CA TYR A 262 -10.09 18.48 11.98
C TYR A 262 -11.44 18.94 12.55
N TYR A 263 -12.26 18.03 13.13
CA TYR A 263 -13.54 18.36 13.72
C TYR A 263 -13.41 19.25 14.97
N HIS A 264 -12.37 19.05 15.78
CA HIS A 264 -12.02 19.98 16.87
C HIS A 264 -11.65 21.37 16.33
N PHE A 265 -10.84 21.42 15.28
CA PHE A 265 -10.40 22.69 14.69
C PHE A 265 -11.54 23.51 14.10
N ILE A 266 -12.53 22.89 13.47
CA ILE A 266 -13.71 23.57 12.91
C ILE A 266 -14.84 23.79 13.91
N GLY A 267 -14.66 23.40 15.18
CA GLY A 267 -15.65 23.59 16.24
C GLY A 267 -16.90 22.72 16.09
N ARG A 268 -16.77 21.52 15.48
CA ARG A 268 -17.85 20.54 15.29
C ARG A 268 -17.59 19.28 16.12
N GLU A 269 -17.28 19.45 17.37
CA GLU A 269 -16.94 18.35 18.31
C GLU A 269 -18.11 17.37 18.51
N GLU A 270 -19.36 17.82 18.32
CA GLU A 270 -20.55 16.98 18.37
C GLU A 270 -20.60 15.89 17.31
N GLU A 271 -19.79 16.00 16.23
CA GLU A 271 -19.66 14.95 15.23
C GLU A 271 -18.63 13.87 15.59
N ILE A 272 -17.87 14.07 16.67
CA ILE A 272 -16.90 13.08 17.14
C ILE A 272 -17.64 12.10 18.06
N VAL A 273 -18.00 10.94 17.53
CA VAL A 273 -18.67 9.87 18.25
C VAL A 273 -17.65 8.89 18.87
N HIS A 274 -16.55 8.65 18.15
CA HIS A 274 -15.51 7.74 18.60
C HIS A 274 -14.13 8.36 18.40
N GLU A 275 -13.40 8.57 19.50
CA GLU A 275 -12.03 9.10 19.45
C GLU A 275 -10.97 8.01 19.30
N HIS A 276 -11.27 6.79 19.71
CA HIS A 276 -10.29 5.70 19.78
C HIS A 276 -10.83 4.40 19.20
N PHE A 277 -9.93 3.71 18.52
CA PHE A 277 -10.11 2.35 18.04
C PHE A 277 -9.48 1.38 19.03
N LYS A 278 -10.22 0.38 19.52
CA LYS A 278 -9.68 -0.57 20.48
C LYS A 278 -8.78 -1.60 19.79
N VAL A 279 -7.49 -1.29 19.72
CA VAL A 279 -6.47 -2.20 19.21
C VAL A 279 -5.89 -3.02 20.37
N ILE A 280 -5.86 -4.34 20.19
CA ILE A 280 -5.12 -5.28 21.03
C ILE A 280 -3.97 -5.80 20.18
N ASP A 281 -2.79 -5.31 20.48
CA ASP A 281 -1.56 -5.68 19.77
C ASP A 281 -0.88 -6.82 20.55
N GLU A 282 -1.20 -8.07 20.15
CA GLU A 282 -0.62 -9.29 20.75
C GLU A 282 0.87 -9.46 20.39
N VAL A 283 1.36 -8.62 19.47
CA VAL A 283 2.75 -8.66 18.98
C VAL A 283 3.49 -7.33 19.13
N ARG A 284 3.04 -6.47 20.06
CA ARG A 284 3.59 -5.12 20.27
C ARG A 284 5.12 -5.12 20.41
N ASP A 285 5.65 -6.01 21.24
CA ASP A 285 7.09 -6.08 21.51
C ASP A 285 7.85 -6.55 20.26
N CYS A 286 7.29 -7.49 19.53
CA CYS A 286 7.85 -7.99 18.28
C CYS A 286 7.90 -6.87 17.23
N ARG A 287 6.82 -6.08 17.12
CA ARG A 287 6.75 -4.93 16.21
C ARG A 287 7.80 -3.87 16.53
N ALA A 288 7.95 -3.49 17.78
CA ALA A 288 8.95 -2.52 18.22
C ALA A 288 10.38 -3.00 17.95
N LEU A 289 10.68 -4.27 18.22
CA LEU A 289 11.98 -4.87 17.94
C LEU A 289 12.28 -4.97 16.45
N PHE A 290 11.27 -5.33 15.66
CA PHE A 290 11.40 -5.38 14.21
C PHE A 290 11.63 -4.00 13.59
N ALA A 291 10.93 -2.96 14.07
CA ALA A 291 11.16 -1.59 13.66
C ALA A 291 12.61 -1.17 13.87
N ARG A 292 13.16 -1.41 15.08
CA ARG A 292 14.55 -1.11 15.40
C ARG A 292 15.55 -1.88 14.52
N LEU A 293 15.31 -3.16 14.30
CA LEU A 293 16.14 -3.99 13.43
C LEU A 293 16.13 -3.45 11.97
N ASN A 294 14.96 -3.11 11.46
CA ASN A 294 14.86 -2.58 10.11
C ASN A 294 15.54 -1.20 9.99
N GLU A 295 15.39 -0.34 10.99
CA GLU A 295 16.07 0.96 11.07
C GLU A 295 17.59 0.79 11.08
N THR A 296 18.12 -0.13 11.89
CA THR A 296 19.55 -0.45 11.95
C THR A 296 20.09 -0.93 10.60
N LEU A 297 19.34 -1.79 9.90
CA LEU A 297 19.76 -2.38 8.62
C LEU A 297 19.59 -1.44 7.42
N THR A 298 18.70 -0.43 7.51
CA THR A 298 18.49 0.55 6.44
C THR A 298 19.36 1.77 6.54
N ALA A 299 20.32 1.81 7.44
CA ALA A 299 21.06 2.98 7.91
C ALA A 299 20.09 4.05 8.47
N SER A 300 20.31 4.55 9.66
CA SER A 300 19.38 5.50 10.28
C SER A 300 19.01 6.60 9.29
N TRP A 301 17.76 7.03 9.28
CA TRP A 301 17.27 8.08 8.38
C TRP A 301 18.21 9.31 8.41
N ASP A 302 18.69 9.68 9.60
CA ASP A 302 19.58 10.83 9.79
C ASP A 302 20.91 10.68 9.03
N ARG A 303 21.50 9.49 9.04
CA ARG A 303 22.73 9.19 8.28
C ARG A 303 22.49 9.28 6.77
N MET A 304 21.36 8.76 6.30
CA MET A 304 21.00 8.85 4.89
C MET A 304 20.68 10.28 4.49
N TYR A 305 20.07 11.07 5.38
CA TYR A 305 19.85 12.48 5.19
C TYR A 305 21.16 13.25 5.13
N GLU A 306 22.15 12.95 5.98
CA GLU A 306 23.50 13.52 5.89
C GLU A 306 24.15 13.22 4.55
N CYS A 307 24.05 11.96 4.08
CA CYS A 307 24.56 11.57 2.76
C CYS A 307 23.83 12.35 1.62
N ALA A 308 22.51 12.51 1.73
CA ALA A 308 21.72 13.28 0.78
C ALA A 308 22.10 14.78 0.81
N SER A 309 22.31 15.34 2.00
CA SER A 309 22.74 16.73 2.15
C SER A 309 24.13 16.98 1.55
N ARG A 310 25.07 16.05 1.73
CA ARG A 310 26.39 16.09 1.12
C ARG A 310 26.29 16.03 -0.41
N TYR A 311 25.50 15.09 -0.92
CA TYR A 311 25.26 14.97 -2.36
C TYR A 311 24.68 16.26 -2.94
N TYR A 312 23.70 16.87 -2.25
CA TYR A 312 23.11 18.14 -2.65
C TYR A 312 24.13 19.28 -2.66
N GLN A 313 25.03 19.35 -1.67
CA GLN A 313 26.10 20.37 -1.64
C GLN A 313 27.08 20.23 -2.80
N GLU A 314 27.36 18.99 -3.25
CA GLU A 314 28.29 18.69 -4.35
C GLU A 314 27.65 18.86 -5.74
N HIS A 315 26.34 18.56 -5.88
CA HIS A 315 25.68 18.46 -7.18
C HIS A 315 24.58 19.53 -7.40
N GLY A 316 24.12 20.20 -6.34
CA GLY A 316 23.08 21.22 -6.39
C GLY A 316 21.64 20.69 -6.47
N ASP A 317 21.48 19.36 -6.53
CA ASP A 317 20.17 18.69 -6.56
C ASP A 317 20.20 17.30 -5.87
N LEU A 318 19.04 16.66 -5.75
CA LEU A 318 18.91 15.27 -5.30
C LEU A 318 18.48 14.32 -6.43
N GLU A 319 18.96 14.54 -7.65
CA GLU A 319 18.76 13.63 -8.77
C GLU A 319 19.74 12.44 -8.71
N VAL A 320 19.76 11.77 -7.60
CA VAL A 320 20.66 10.67 -7.31
C VAL A 320 20.32 9.45 -8.19
N PRO A 321 21.25 8.94 -9.02
CA PRO A 321 21.02 7.71 -9.77
C PRO A 321 20.64 6.54 -8.87
N VAL A 322 19.67 5.73 -9.26
CA VAL A 322 19.11 4.65 -8.40
C VAL A 322 20.19 3.69 -7.88
N ARG A 323 21.25 3.47 -8.64
CA ARG A 323 22.37 2.57 -8.26
C ARG A 323 23.52 3.30 -7.55
N TYR A 324 23.40 4.60 -7.31
CA TYR A 324 24.44 5.39 -6.64
C TYR A 324 24.65 4.91 -5.22
N GLN A 325 25.90 4.71 -4.86
CA GLN A 325 26.35 4.39 -3.50
C GLN A 325 27.34 5.47 -3.05
N THR A 326 27.24 5.87 -1.79
CA THR A 326 28.23 6.76 -1.19
C THR A 326 29.58 6.06 -1.05
N GLU A 327 30.64 6.82 -0.76
CA GLU A 327 31.97 6.26 -0.50
C GLU A 327 31.95 5.23 0.65
N GLU A 328 31.08 5.43 1.64
CA GLU A 328 30.88 4.50 2.75
C GLU A 328 30.05 3.26 2.37
N GLY A 329 29.57 3.18 1.11
CA GLY A 329 28.81 2.07 0.56
C GLY A 329 27.30 2.10 0.85
N TYR A 330 26.75 3.24 1.24
CA TYR A 330 25.30 3.40 1.41
C TYR A 330 24.60 3.60 0.07
N GLY A 331 23.50 2.88 -0.17
CA GLY A 331 22.70 2.98 -1.38
C GLY A 331 21.81 4.23 -1.40
N LEU A 332 22.40 5.41 -1.55
CA LEU A 332 21.69 6.69 -1.49
C LEU A 332 20.61 6.80 -2.56
N GLY A 333 20.87 6.40 -3.81
CA GLY A 333 19.90 6.47 -4.88
C GLY A 333 18.64 5.63 -4.60
N GLN A 334 18.82 4.42 -4.06
CA GLN A 334 17.71 3.56 -3.66
C GLN A 334 16.94 4.12 -2.46
N TRP A 335 17.62 4.79 -1.54
CA TRP A 335 16.97 5.46 -0.40
C TRP A 335 16.12 6.64 -0.85
N ILE A 336 16.63 7.54 -1.70
CA ILE A 336 15.87 8.67 -2.28
C ILE A 336 14.62 8.17 -3.01
N LEU A 337 14.75 7.13 -3.85
CA LEU A 337 13.62 6.50 -4.54
C LEU A 337 12.59 5.96 -3.52
N THR A 338 13.07 5.39 -2.42
CA THR A 338 12.19 4.89 -1.35
C THR A 338 11.41 6.02 -0.69
N GLN A 339 12.06 7.16 -0.37
CA GLN A 339 11.33 8.31 0.22
C GLN A 339 10.22 8.82 -0.73
N ARG A 340 10.50 8.92 -2.04
CA ARG A 340 9.50 9.29 -3.05
C ARG A 340 8.31 8.35 -3.06
N ARG A 341 8.57 7.03 -3.07
CA ARG A 341 7.52 5.99 -3.09
C ARG A 341 6.71 5.95 -1.80
N VAL A 342 7.34 6.16 -0.65
CA VAL A 342 6.64 6.23 0.63
C VAL A 342 5.68 7.42 0.64
N ARG A 343 6.12 8.60 0.20
CA ARG A 343 5.25 9.78 0.11
C ARG A 343 4.11 9.61 -0.89
N ALA A 344 4.37 8.95 -2.02
CA ALA A 344 3.36 8.65 -3.04
C ALA A 344 2.39 7.53 -2.62
N GLY A 345 2.56 6.91 -1.45
CA GLY A 345 1.75 5.77 -1.03
C GLY A 345 2.04 4.45 -1.78
N GLU A 346 3.06 4.43 -2.63
CA GLU A 346 3.45 3.26 -3.43
C GLU A 346 4.28 2.24 -2.64
N LYS A 347 4.83 2.64 -1.51
CA LYS A 347 5.66 1.81 -0.66
C LYS A 347 5.33 2.05 0.81
N TYR A 348 5.36 0.97 1.57
CA TYR A 348 5.16 0.98 3.00
C TYR A 348 6.19 1.86 3.71
N GLY A 349 5.72 2.67 4.62
CA GLY A 349 6.52 3.54 5.50
C GLY A 349 5.76 4.82 5.82
N VAL A 350 6.08 5.43 6.94
CA VAL A 350 5.58 6.75 7.33
C VAL A 350 6.72 7.73 7.18
N LEU A 351 6.47 8.79 6.45
CA LEU A 351 7.38 9.92 6.34
C LEU A 351 6.73 11.09 7.09
N SER A 352 7.29 11.43 8.26
CA SER A 352 6.75 12.54 9.05
C SER A 352 6.89 13.86 8.31
N GLU A 353 6.04 14.82 8.64
CA GLU A 353 6.07 16.16 8.03
C GLU A 353 7.43 16.86 8.23
N GLU A 354 8.07 16.65 9.39
CA GLU A 354 9.41 17.15 9.68
C GLU A 354 10.44 16.61 8.68
N ARG A 355 10.43 15.30 8.44
CA ARG A 355 11.31 14.65 7.45
C ARG A 355 11.04 15.10 6.02
N ILE A 356 9.77 15.35 5.68
CA ILE A 356 9.41 15.94 4.39
C ILE A 356 10.01 17.35 4.26
N GLN A 357 9.87 18.17 5.29
CA GLN A 357 10.43 19.53 5.30
C GLN A 357 11.96 19.52 5.23
N GLU A 358 12.63 18.62 5.94
CA GLU A 358 14.09 18.46 5.87
C GLU A 358 14.54 18.08 4.47
N LEU A 359 13.90 17.10 3.82
CA LEU A 359 14.20 16.73 2.44
C LEU A 359 13.90 17.87 1.45
N ASN A 360 12.83 18.63 1.67
CA ASN A 360 12.54 19.82 0.85
C ASN A 360 13.65 20.87 0.94
N ARG A 361 14.27 21.07 2.13
CA ARG A 361 15.38 22.03 2.33
C ARG A 361 16.61 21.69 1.50
N ILE A 362 16.84 20.41 1.22
CA ILE A 362 17.95 19.95 0.37
C ILE A 362 17.49 19.61 -1.06
N GLY A 363 16.43 20.26 -1.54
CA GLY A 363 16.02 20.19 -2.94
C GLY A 363 15.35 18.88 -3.36
N MET A 364 14.71 18.16 -2.42
CA MET A 364 13.98 16.95 -2.77
C MET A 364 12.78 17.27 -3.66
N VAL A 365 12.74 16.65 -4.81
CA VAL A 365 11.59 16.68 -5.73
C VAL A 365 10.83 15.37 -5.61
N TRP A 366 9.52 15.47 -5.32
CA TRP A 366 8.68 14.34 -4.94
C TRP A 366 7.94 13.66 -6.10
N GLY A 367 7.92 14.28 -7.28
CA GLY A 367 7.27 13.72 -8.46
C GLY A 367 7.92 12.45 -9.00
N ASN A 368 7.29 11.86 -10.00
CA ASN A 368 7.85 10.73 -10.71
C ASN A 368 9.21 11.14 -11.31
N TYR A 369 10.28 10.49 -10.89
CA TYR A 369 11.65 10.80 -11.36
C TYR A 369 11.77 10.85 -12.88
N ARG A 370 11.03 10.00 -13.60
CA ARG A 370 11.05 9.98 -15.07
C ARG A 370 10.46 11.25 -15.68
N ASP A 371 9.42 11.80 -15.06
CA ASP A 371 8.78 13.02 -15.55
C ASP A 371 9.64 14.23 -15.27
N LEU A 372 10.30 14.26 -14.12
CA LEU A 372 11.23 15.31 -13.75
C LEU A 372 12.47 15.33 -14.65
N VAL A 373 13.05 14.16 -14.91
CA VAL A 373 14.17 14.03 -15.88
C VAL A 373 13.71 14.48 -17.26
N TRP A 374 12.49 14.10 -17.67
CA TRP A 374 11.92 14.55 -18.93
C TRP A 374 11.81 16.07 -18.99
N GLU A 375 11.19 16.73 -18.00
CA GLU A 375 10.99 18.17 -17.99
C GLU A 375 12.32 18.94 -18.03
N ARG A 376 13.32 18.45 -17.31
CA ARG A 376 14.66 19.06 -17.31
C ARG A 376 15.32 18.97 -18.69
N TYR A 377 15.35 17.77 -19.27
CA TYR A 377 15.92 17.59 -20.60
C TYR A 377 15.11 18.30 -21.68
N TYR A 378 13.77 18.31 -21.56
CA TYR A 378 12.89 19.00 -22.48
C TYR A 378 13.11 20.51 -22.44
N ARG A 379 13.30 21.11 -21.26
CA ARG A 379 13.65 22.53 -21.11
C ARG A 379 14.97 22.86 -21.80
N GLU A 380 15.99 22.05 -21.60
CA GLU A 380 17.29 22.25 -22.26
C GLU A 380 17.20 22.01 -23.77
N ALA A 381 16.39 21.06 -24.20
CA ALA A 381 16.13 20.87 -25.63
C ALA A 381 15.42 22.08 -26.26
N LYS A 382 14.49 22.69 -25.53
CA LYS A 382 13.81 23.91 -25.95
C LYS A 382 14.77 25.09 -26.05
N ASN A 383 15.63 25.30 -25.05
CA ASN A 383 16.67 26.31 -25.10
C ASN A 383 17.61 26.10 -26.30
N TYR A 384 18.03 24.85 -26.52
CA TYR A 384 18.88 24.52 -27.67
C TYR A 384 18.18 24.80 -29.00
N TYR A 385 16.89 24.47 -29.12
CA TYR A 385 16.09 24.78 -30.30
C TYR A 385 15.96 26.28 -30.55
N GLU A 386 15.75 27.09 -29.50
CA GLU A 386 15.68 28.54 -29.60
C GLU A 386 16.99 29.18 -30.13
N GLU A 387 18.12 28.54 -29.81
CA GLU A 387 19.44 29.00 -30.27
C GLU A 387 19.83 28.50 -31.68
N HIS A 388 19.43 27.27 -32.02
CA HIS A 388 19.95 26.57 -33.20
C HIS A 388 18.88 26.27 -34.27
N GLY A 389 17.60 26.37 -33.93
CA GLY A 389 16.47 26.20 -34.86
C GLY A 389 16.02 24.75 -35.09
N ASP A 390 16.75 23.77 -34.59
CA ASP A 390 16.40 22.35 -34.63
C ASP A 390 17.06 21.57 -33.48
N LEU A 391 16.74 20.27 -33.33
CA LEU A 391 17.37 19.34 -32.38
C LEU A 391 18.36 18.37 -33.06
N ASN A 392 19.03 18.80 -34.12
CA ASN A 392 20.07 18.02 -34.79
C ASN A 392 21.41 18.10 -34.04
N THR A 393 21.49 17.43 -32.90
CA THR A 393 22.65 17.49 -32.01
C THR A 393 23.62 16.35 -32.24
N SER A 394 24.92 16.56 -31.99
CA SER A 394 25.88 15.48 -31.83
C SER A 394 25.54 14.68 -30.54
N VAL A 395 25.81 13.36 -30.56
CA VAL A 395 25.62 12.53 -29.35
C VAL A 395 26.43 13.00 -28.15
N ASN A 396 27.52 13.75 -28.40
CA ASN A 396 28.40 14.29 -27.37
C ASN A 396 28.01 15.70 -26.92
N THR A 397 26.89 16.27 -27.42
CA THR A 397 26.44 17.61 -27.02
C THR A 397 26.07 17.63 -25.55
N VAL A 398 26.71 18.53 -24.82
CA VAL A 398 26.47 18.81 -23.39
C VAL A 398 26.01 20.24 -23.27
N THR A 399 24.97 20.50 -22.51
CA THR A 399 24.47 21.86 -22.26
C THR A 399 25.35 22.60 -21.24
N ASP A 400 25.18 23.91 -21.11
CA ASP A 400 25.88 24.72 -20.11
C ASP A 400 25.59 24.25 -18.66
N SER A 401 24.41 23.66 -18.44
CA SER A 401 24.03 23.03 -17.17
C SER A 401 24.67 21.65 -16.94
N GLY A 402 25.52 21.16 -17.86
CA GLY A 402 26.21 19.89 -17.78
C GLY A 402 25.39 18.67 -18.21
N LEU A 403 24.19 18.86 -18.77
CA LEU A 403 23.35 17.77 -19.24
C LEU A 403 23.80 17.22 -20.59
N ARG A 404 23.86 15.89 -20.73
CA ARG A 404 24.20 15.19 -21.98
C ARG A 404 22.99 15.16 -22.93
N LEU A 405 22.63 16.33 -23.47
CA LEU A 405 21.47 16.52 -24.33
C LEU A 405 21.52 15.62 -25.59
N GLY A 406 22.66 15.57 -26.27
CA GLY A 406 22.81 14.75 -27.46
C GLY A 406 22.61 13.27 -27.22
N SER A 407 23.13 12.73 -26.12
CA SER A 407 22.91 11.35 -25.70
C SER A 407 21.44 11.05 -25.41
N TRP A 408 20.74 11.97 -24.75
CA TRP A 408 19.32 11.84 -24.47
C TRP A 408 18.48 11.83 -25.75
N ILE A 409 18.73 12.73 -26.69
CA ILE A 409 18.04 12.79 -27.99
C ILE A 409 18.28 11.50 -28.78
N CYS A 410 19.50 10.99 -28.82
CA CYS A 410 19.82 9.71 -29.45
C CYS A 410 19.06 8.54 -28.83
N GLN A 411 18.92 8.52 -27.52
CA GLN A 411 18.15 7.51 -26.80
C GLN A 411 16.64 7.58 -27.14
N LEU A 412 16.07 8.77 -27.26
CA LEU A 412 14.66 8.96 -27.68
C LEU A 412 14.42 8.46 -29.11
N ARG A 413 15.34 8.75 -30.03
CA ARG A 413 15.30 8.20 -31.42
C ARG A 413 15.29 6.66 -31.40
N THR A 414 16.14 6.07 -30.57
CA THR A 414 16.21 4.61 -30.41
C THR A 414 14.91 4.04 -29.84
N TYR A 415 14.29 4.70 -28.85
CA TYR A 415 13.01 4.27 -28.29
C TYR A 415 11.87 4.34 -29.32
N LYS A 416 11.78 5.42 -30.09
CA LYS A 416 10.78 5.55 -31.17
C LYS A 416 10.95 4.49 -32.24
N LYS A 417 12.18 4.26 -32.70
CA LYS A 417 12.51 3.26 -33.75
C LYS A 417 12.26 1.82 -33.32
N SER A 418 12.51 1.49 -32.06
CA SER A 418 12.31 0.13 -31.52
C SER A 418 10.85 -0.18 -31.14
N GLY A 419 9.93 0.80 -31.20
CA GLY A 419 8.55 0.65 -30.76
C GLY A 419 8.40 0.37 -29.26
N ILE A 420 9.49 0.42 -28.50
CA ILE A 420 9.51 0.17 -27.07
C ILE A 420 9.14 1.47 -26.34
N GLN A 421 7.86 1.78 -26.33
CA GLN A 421 7.30 2.82 -25.45
C GLN A 421 7.27 2.32 -24.00
N ARG A 422 8.40 2.29 -23.34
CA ARG A 422 8.49 1.89 -21.90
C ARG A 422 7.87 2.92 -20.94
N GLY A 423 6.76 3.58 -21.34
CA GLY A 423 6.10 4.61 -20.53
C GLY A 423 6.92 5.89 -20.32
N TYR A 424 8.07 6.01 -21.02
CA TYR A 424 8.91 7.22 -20.96
C TYR A 424 8.65 8.15 -22.14
N LEU A 425 8.44 7.63 -23.34
CA LEU A 425 8.11 8.39 -24.55
C LEU A 425 6.62 8.22 -24.88
N THR A 426 5.78 9.08 -24.31
CA THR A 426 4.34 9.12 -24.57
C THR A 426 4.06 9.85 -25.89
N GLU A 427 2.85 9.70 -26.45
CA GLU A 427 2.42 10.43 -27.65
C GLU A 427 2.49 11.95 -27.45
N GLU A 428 2.12 12.45 -26.26
CA GLU A 428 2.20 13.85 -25.88
C GLU A 428 3.66 14.36 -25.89
N ARG A 429 4.57 13.54 -25.36
CA ARG A 429 6.00 13.85 -25.34
C ARG A 429 6.60 13.83 -26.74
N VAL A 430 6.17 12.93 -27.60
CA VAL A 430 6.56 12.91 -29.01
C VAL A 430 6.10 14.20 -29.69
N LYS A 431 4.83 14.57 -29.51
CA LYS A 431 4.26 15.80 -30.05
C LYS A 431 4.99 17.06 -29.57
N ALA A 432 5.29 17.14 -28.27
CA ALA A 432 6.03 18.24 -27.69
C ALA A 432 7.46 18.37 -28.29
N LEU A 433 8.12 17.22 -28.58
CA LEU A 433 9.42 17.22 -29.25
C LEU A 433 9.32 17.63 -30.71
N ASP A 434 8.28 17.19 -31.43
CA ASP A 434 8.01 17.60 -32.82
C ASP A 434 7.85 19.12 -32.92
N GLU A 435 7.20 19.76 -31.95
CA GLU A 435 7.00 21.22 -31.88
C GLU A 435 8.31 22.00 -31.72
N ILE A 436 9.36 21.39 -31.17
CA ILE A 436 10.72 21.99 -31.03
C ILE A 436 11.74 21.37 -32.01
N GLY A 437 11.28 20.95 -33.16
CA GLY A 437 12.16 20.57 -34.27
C GLY A 437 12.92 19.26 -34.10
N MET A 438 12.34 18.28 -33.40
CA MET A 438 12.96 16.95 -33.23
C MET A 438 13.02 16.21 -34.56
N ILE A 439 14.23 15.78 -34.93
CA ILE A 439 14.48 14.90 -36.09
C ILE A 439 14.61 13.48 -35.57
N TRP A 440 13.73 12.57 -36.06
CA TRP A 440 13.64 11.20 -35.56
C TRP A 440 14.42 10.15 -36.30
N ASP A 441 15.01 10.51 -37.42
CA ASP A 441 15.75 9.58 -38.31
C ASP A 441 17.19 9.34 -37.85
#